data_767a6955b989aa9b423886901cdb262c
#
_entry.id   767a6955b989aa9b423886901cdb262c
#
_cell.length_a   1.000
_cell.length_b   1.000
_cell.length_c   1.000
_cell.angle_alpha   90.00
_cell.angle_beta   90.00
_cell.angle_gamma   90.00
#
_symmetry.space_group_name_H-M   'P 1'
#
loop_
_entity.id
_entity.type
_entity.pdbx_description
1 polymer ?
#
loop_
_entity_poly.entity_id
_entity_poly.type
_entity_poly.pdbx_seq_one_letter_code
_entity_poly.pdbx_strand_id
1 'polypeptide(L)'
;LAFSDMALKADSFYYCDSKIDVKIREAQLNEKCGLAIAQLYGRFMMDSTKLQLPDLYLRTPVSNLRATVDMDLDAFSEKNSGRFSAMLDGSLGRSDLMLFGGDVLPKKMRQAWPYYPLMIKGTVKGNMNYLSFNGLQANLPTAFNVKASGSLANLLKMDDLRANVKFNAHTYNIGFVTAMLDPALMREVRVPSGMGIQGNVKADGNKYAAKLAV
;
A
#
# COMPACT_ATOMS: atom_id res chain seq x y z
N LEU A 1 8.94 17.13 -15.28
CA LEU A 1 8.01 17.52 -14.21
C LEU A 1 7.57 18.95 -14.47
N ALA A 2 6.30 19.22 -14.61
CA ALA A 2 5.76 20.55 -14.79
C ALA A 2 4.63 20.75 -13.77
N PHE A 3 4.85 21.67 -12.86
CA PHE A 3 3.95 22.00 -11.77
C PHE A 3 3.16 23.27 -12.12
N SER A 4 1.91 23.29 -11.71
CA SER A 4 1.05 24.48 -11.69
C SER A 4 0.39 24.61 -10.34
N ASP A 5 0.00 25.84 -9.99
CA ASP A 5 -0.75 26.14 -8.75
C ASP A 5 -0.08 25.59 -7.48
N MET A 6 1.23 25.80 -7.37
CA MET A 6 1.99 25.37 -6.20
C MET A 6 1.92 26.42 -5.10
N ALA A 7 1.49 26.01 -3.92
CA ALA A 7 1.55 26.80 -2.69
C ALA A 7 2.19 25.96 -1.59
N LEU A 8 3.14 26.55 -0.84
CA LEU A 8 3.81 25.91 0.28
C LEU A 8 3.90 26.88 1.44
N LYS A 9 3.38 26.48 2.60
CA LYS A 9 3.56 27.16 3.89
C LYS A 9 4.27 26.21 4.85
N ALA A 10 5.44 26.57 5.30
CA ALA A 10 6.19 25.83 6.31
C ALA A 10 6.23 26.62 7.62
N ASP A 11 6.10 25.93 8.75
CA ASP A 11 6.26 26.49 10.08
C ASP A 11 7.74 26.61 10.47
N SER A 12 8.53 25.63 10.03
CA SER A 12 9.97 25.57 10.26
C SER A 12 10.67 24.85 9.13
N PHE A 13 11.86 25.30 8.85
CA PHE A 13 12.79 24.66 7.95
C PHE A 13 14.18 24.71 8.57
N TYR A 14 14.77 23.54 8.76
CA TYR A 14 16.15 23.40 9.25
C TYR A 14 16.94 22.55 8.27
N TYR A 15 18.11 23.03 7.90
CA TYR A 15 19.07 22.29 7.08
C TYR A 15 20.48 22.51 7.62
N CYS A 16 21.14 21.43 8.03
CA CYS A 16 22.53 21.45 8.47
C CYS A 16 23.14 20.05 8.31
N ASP A 17 24.37 19.97 7.78
CA ASP A 17 25.16 18.73 7.69
C ASP A 17 24.37 17.52 7.17
N SER A 18 23.66 17.67 6.07
CA SER A 18 22.80 16.64 5.47
C SER A 18 21.53 16.30 6.26
N LYS A 19 21.20 17.06 7.31
CA LYS A 19 19.94 16.92 8.03
C LYS A 19 18.93 17.92 7.50
N ILE A 20 17.75 17.42 7.17
CA ILE A 20 16.60 18.22 6.77
C ILE A 20 15.51 17.97 7.80
N ASP A 21 14.91 19.02 8.33
CA ASP A 21 13.73 18.96 9.18
C ASP A 21 12.77 20.06 8.74
N VAL A 22 11.64 19.66 8.18
CA VAL A 22 10.62 20.58 7.66
C VAL A 22 9.29 20.26 8.28
N LYS A 23 8.68 21.26 8.90
CA LYS A 23 7.28 21.18 9.33
C LYS A 23 6.41 21.91 8.32
N ILE A 24 5.70 21.17 7.51
CA ILE A 24 4.77 21.66 6.50
C ILE A 24 3.43 21.91 7.19
N ARG A 25 2.95 23.15 7.15
CA ARG A 25 1.61 23.51 7.61
C ARG A 25 0.57 23.26 6.53
N GLU A 26 0.93 23.59 5.31
CA GLU A 26 0.05 23.45 4.16
C GLU A 26 0.90 23.41 2.88
N ALA A 27 0.65 22.40 2.04
CA ALA A 27 1.14 22.41 0.69
C ALA A 27 0.04 22.00 -0.27
N GLN A 28 -0.01 22.65 -1.42
CA GLN A 28 -0.90 22.36 -2.53
C GLN A 28 -0.07 22.30 -3.80
N LEU A 29 -0.45 21.42 -4.70
CA LEU A 29 0.31 21.18 -5.91
C LEU A 29 -0.57 20.52 -6.97
N ASN A 30 -0.50 21.04 -8.19
CA ASN A 30 -1.04 20.36 -9.36
C ASN A 30 0.11 20.01 -10.31
N GLU A 31 0.15 18.78 -10.77
CA GLU A 31 1.17 18.29 -11.69
C GLU A 31 0.51 17.76 -12.97
N LYS A 32 1.14 17.99 -14.11
CA LYS A 32 0.58 17.64 -15.43
C LYS A 32 0.36 16.15 -15.66
N CYS A 33 1.02 15.27 -14.87
CA CYS A 33 0.74 13.83 -14.92
C CYS A 33 -0.63 13.45 -14.35
N GLY A 34 -1.37 14.42 -13.77
CA GLY A 34 -2.68 14.22 -13.17
C GLY A 34 -2.67 14.13 -11.64
N LEU A 35 -1.50 14.29 -11.00
CA LEU A 35 -1.42 14.38 -9.54
C LEU A 35 -1.88 15.77 -9.08
N ALA A 36 -2.95 15.81 -8.33
CA ALA A 36 -3.44 17.02 -7.68
C ALA A 36 -3.39 16.82 -6.15
N ILE A 37 -2.50 17.53 -5.47
CA ILE A 37 -2.46 17.56 -4.01
C ILE A 37 -3.27 18.76 -3.55
N ALA A 38 -4.45 18.50 -2.99
CA ALA A 38 -5.31 19.54 -2.44
C ALA A 38 -4.86 20.00 -1.07
N GLN A 39 -4.23 19.11 -0.29
CA GLN A 39 -3.68 19.42 1.03
C GLN A 39 -2.60 18.42 1.40
N LEU A 40 -1.46 18.93 1.82
CA LEU A 40 -0.39 18.16 2.45
C LEU A 40 0.06 18.92 3.69
N TYR A 41 0.10 18.24 4.83
CA TYR A 41 0.74 18.76 6.03
C TYR A 41 1.41 17.62 6.81
N GLY A 42 2.34 17.99 7.68
CA GLY A 42 3.07 17.05 8.52
C GLY A 42 4.53 17.46 8.68
N ARG A 43 5.29 16.62 9.32
CA ARG A 43 6.72 16.82 9.52
C ARG A 43 7.50 15.82 8.68
N PHE A 44 8.48 16.32 7.98
CA PHE A 44 9.46 15.56 7.20
C PHE A 44 10.83 15.76 7.85
N MET A 45 11.46 14.67 8.24
CA MET A 45 12.81 14.65 8.75
C MET A 45 13.64 13.64 7.96
N MET A 46 14.81 14.04 7.53
CA MET A 46 15.74 13.18 6.81
C MET A 46 17.18 13.53 7.20
N ASP A 47 17.99 12.51 7.36
CA ASP A 47 19.44 12.64 7.48
C ASP A 47 20.14 11.69 6.50
N SER A 48 21.45 11.50 6.62
CA SER A 48 22.24 10.60 5.75
C SER A 48 21.84 9.12 5.87
N THR A 49 21.08 8.73 6.89
CA THR A 49 20.77 7.34 7.22
C THR A 49 19.28 7.06 7.32
N LYS A 50 18.46 8.06 7.64
CA LYS A 50 17.04 7.88 7.98
C LYS A 50 16.13 8.88 7.30
N LEU A 51 14.90 8.40 7.05
CA LEU A 51 13.74 9.19 6.68
C LEU A 51 12.63 8.97 7.72
N GLN A 52 12.07 10.05 8.24
CA GLN A 52 10.97 10.01 9.19
C GLN A 52 9.84 10.96 8.79
N LEU A 53 8.64 10.44 8.81
CA LEU A 53 7.38 11.15 8.57
C LEU A 53 6.44 10.82 9.74
N PRO A 54 6.54 11.51 10.89
CA PRO A 54 5.81 11.11 12.10
C PRO A 54 4.30 11.34 12.00
N ASP A 55 3.85 12.28 11.19
CA ASP A 55 2.47 12.74 11.12
C ASP A 55 2.09 13.29 9.73
N LEU A 56 2.35 12.52 8.68
CA LEU A 56 1.98 12.94 7.33
C LEU A 56 0.47 12.82 7.09
N TYR A 57 -0.13 13.88 6.59
CA TYR A 57 -1.48 13.87 6.01
C TYR A 57 -1.44 14.34 4.56
N LEU A 58 -2.03 13.56 3.69
CA LEU A 58 -2.16 13.85 2.27
C LEU A 58 -3.64 13.76 1.86
N ARG A 59 -4.12 14.79 1.18
CA ARG A 59 -5.43 14.80 0.56
C ARG A 59 -5.31 15.21 -0.91
N THR A 60 -5.94 14.43 -1.75
CA THR A 60 -6.20 14.74 -3.16
C THR A 60 -7.70 14.97 -3.36
N PRO A 61 -8.19 15.29 -4.56
CA PRO A 61 -9.62 15.35 -4.83
C PRO A 61 -10.37 14.03 -4.58
N VAL A 62 -9.69 12.89 -4.64
CA VAL A 62 -10.31 11.55 -4.57
C VAL A 62 -9.73 10.65 -3.48
N SER A 63 -8.64 11.06 -2.82
CA SER A 63 -7.98 10.29 -1.77
C SER A 63 -7.73 11.11 -0.52
N ASN A 64 -7.63 10.41 0.62
CA ASN A 64 -7.07 10.96 1.84
C ASN A 64 -6.25 9.89 2.55
N LEU A 65 -5.07 10.25 3.02
CA LEU A 65 -4.13 9.34 3.67
C LEU A 65 -3.50 10.00 4.87
N ARG A 66 -3.42 9.26 5.96
CA ARG A 66 -2.54 9.54 7.09
C ARG A 66 -1.46 8.48 7.13
N ALA A 67 -0.23 8.90 7.28
CA ALA A 67 0.91 8.00 7.33
C ALA A 67 1.89 8.41 8.41
N THR A 68 2.44 7.40 9.08
CA THR A 68 3.63 7.53 9.91
C THR A 68 4.68 6.62 9.33
N VAL A 69 5.86 7.13 9.02
CA VAL A 69 6.96 6.36 8.45
C VAL A 69 8.22 6.64 9.25
N ASP A 70 8.93 5.59 9.61
CA ASP A 70 10.29 5.61 10.13
C ASP A 70 11.08 4.58 9.33
N MET A 71 12.10 5.03 8.59
CA MET A 71 12.77 4.18 7.62
C MET A 71 14.26 4.51 7.56
N ASP A 72 15.11 3.49 7.62
CA ASP A 72 16.51 3.60 7.22
C ASP A 72 16.59 3.72 5.70
N LEU A 73 17.45 4.59 5.15
CA LEU A 73 17.51 4.84 3.70
C LEU A 73 17.95 3.61 2.90
N ASP A 74 18.60 2.65 3.54
CA ASP A 74 18.97 1.36 2.97
C ASP A 74 17.94 0.24 3.23
N ALA A 75 16.76 0.58 3.75
CA ALA A 75 15.69 -0.40 4.07
C ALA A 75 15.31 -1.32 2.90
N PHE A 76 15.46 -0.85 1.68
CA PHE A 76 15.18 -1.59 0.46
C PHE A 76 16.44 -2.06 -0.28
N SER A 77 17.61 -1.96 0.35
CA SER A 77 18.86 -2.47 -0.20
C SER A 77 18.95 -3.99 -0.09
N GLU A 78 19.49 -4.65 -1.12
CA GLU A 78 19.71 -6.10 -1.09
C GLU A 78 20.86 -6.52 -0.15
N LYS A 79 21.86 -5.66 0.01
CA LYS A 79 23.09 -6.00 0.75
C LYS A 79 23.01 -5.70 2.24
N ASN A 80 22.47 -4.56 2.60
CA ASN A 80 22.34 -4.11 3.98
C ASN A 80 20.92 -3.59 4.14
N SER A 81 19.98 -4.49 4.39
CA SER A 81 18.61 -4.05 4.58
C SER A 81 18.44 -3.42 5.96
N GLY A 82 18.39 -2.12 5.97
CA GLY A 82 17.93 -1.33 7.09
C GLY A 82 16.49 -1.67 7.46
N ARG A 83 15.95 -1.01 8.45
CA ARG A 83 14.60 -1.26 8.95
C ARG A 83 13.63 -0.19 8.46
N PHE A 84 12.39 -0.56 8.32
CA PHE A 84 11.31 0.41 8.18
C PHE A 84 10.10 0.03 9.05
N SER A 85 9.37 1.04 9.44
CA SER A 85 8.05 0.93 10.06
C SER A 85 7.13 1.94 9.39
N ALA A 86 6.03 1.48 8.85
CA ALA A 86 5.03 2.33 8.23
C ALA A 86 3.65 2.00 8.78
N MET A 87 2.92 3.03 9.20
CA MET A 87 1.50 2.95 9.51
C MET A 87 0.75 3.78 8.48
N LEU A 88 -0.32 3.21 7.94
CA LEU A 88 -1.17 3.86 6.95
C LEU A 88 -2.63 3.74 7.38
N ASP A 89 -3.37 4.83 7.23
CA ASP A 89 -4.82 4.88 7.45
C ASP A 89 -5.44 5.88 6.47
N GLY A 90 -6.37 5.42 5.65
CA GLY A 90 -7.04 6.32 4.72
C GLY A 90 -7.76 5.63 3.57
N SER A 91 -8.05 6.41 2.56
CA SER A 91 -8.73 5.97 1.34
C SER A 91 -7.99 6.42 0.09
N LEU A 92 -7.89 5.54 -0.89
CA LEU A 92 -7.29 5.78 -2.20
C LEU A 92 -8.37 5.75 -3.27
N GLY A 93 -8.63 6.89 -3.90
CA GLY A 93 -9.49 6.96 -5.07
C GLY A 93 -8.87 6.26 -6.28
N ARG A 94 -9.73 5.83 -7.19
CA ARG A 94 -9.31 5.05 -8.37
C ARG A 94 -8.24 5.76 -9.21
N SER A 95 -8.37 7.07 -9.46
CA SER A 95 -7.39 7.81 -10.28
C SER A 95 -6.01 7.82 -9.65
N ASP A 96 -5.92 8.07 -8.35
CA ASP A 96 -4.64 8.10 -7.66
C ASP A 96 -4.03 6.68 -7.55
N LEU A 97 -4.87 5.68 -7.27
CA LEU A 97 -4.43 4.29 -7.28
C LEU A 97 -3.84 3.89 -8.64
N MET A 98 -4.45 4.33 -9.75
CA MET A 98 -3.96 4.05 -11.09
C MET A 98 -2.71 4.85 -11.43
N LEU A 99 -2.57 6.06 -10.90
CA LEU A 99 -1.39 6.89 -11.09
C LEU A 99 -0.15 6.29 -10.41
N PHE A 100 -0.29 5.85 -9.16
CA PHE A 100 0.83 5.34 -8.37
C PHE A 100 1.06 3.83 -8.49
N GLY A 101 0.01 3.06 -8.70
CA GLY A 101 0.05 1.60 -8.73
C GLY A 101 -0.30 0.99 -10.09
N GLY A 102 -0.59 1.82 -11.09
CA GLY A 102 -1.09 1.35 -12.38
C GLY A 102 -0.13 0.41 -13.12
N ASP A 103 1.16 0.60 -12.97
CA ASP A 103 2.16 -0.26 -13.63
C ASP A 103 2.29 -1.64 -12.98
N VAL A 104 1.93 -1.75 -11.70
CA VAL A 104 1.94 -3.03 -10.97
C VAL A 104 0.66 -3.83 -11.25
N LEU A 105 -0.46 -3.16 -11.55
CA LEU A 105 -1.74 -3.81 -11.78
C LEU A 105 -1.89 -4.28 -13.24
N PRO A 106 -2.29 -5.53 -13.47
CA PRO A 106 -2.59 -6.02 -14.82
C PRO A 106 -3.61 -5.15 -15.56
N LYS A 107 -3.43 -4.95 -16.87
CA LYS A 107 -4.28 -4.07 -17.68
C LYS A 107 -5.79 -4.37 -17.54
N LYS A 108 -6.16 -5.65 -17.57
CA LYS A 108 -7.57 -6.07 -17.43
C LYS A 108 -8.14 -5.69 -16.06
N MET A 109 -7.35 -5.83 -14.99
CA MET A 109 -7.73 -5.45 -13.64
C MET A 109 -7.91 -3.93 -13.51
N ARG A 110 -7.00 -3.14 -14.09
CA ARG A 110 -7.11 -1.68 -14.12
C ARG A 110 -8.41 -1.20 -14.79
N GLN A 111 -8.76 -1.82 -15.91
CA GLN A 111 -9.99 -1.46 -16.66
C GLN A 111 -11.26 -1.80 -15.89
N ALA A 112 -11.26 -2.96 -15.21
CA ALA A 112 -12.40 -3.46 -14.45
C ALA A 112 -12.45 -2.98 -12.99
N TRP A 113 -11.47 -2.18 -12.53
CA TRP A 113 -11.41 -1.71 -11.15
C TRP A 113 -12.63 -0.86 -10.80
N PRO A 114 -13.31 -1.14 -9.66
CA PRO A 114 -14.45 -0.36 -9.21
C PRO A 114 -14.14 1.13 -9.00
N TYR A 115 -15.14 1.97 -9.13
CA TYR A 115 -14.98 3.43 -8.95
C TYR A 115 -14.90 3.86 -7.48
N TYR A 116 -15.30 2.98 -6.56
CA TYR A 116 -15.23 3.28 -5.14
C TYR A 116 -13.78 3.40 -4.64
N PRO A 117 -13.51 4.29 -3.66
CA PRO A 117 -12.19 4.38 -3.08
C PRO A 117 -11.85 3.11 -2.30
N LEU A 118 -10.61 2.66 -2.42
CA LEU A 118 -10.04 1.60 -1.61
C LEU A 118 -9.67 2.15 -0.23
N MET A 119 -10.36 1.72 0.80
CA MET A 119 -9.99 2.02 2.19
C MET A 119 -8.89 1.08 2.63
N ILE A 120 -7.80 1.63 3.19
CA ILE A 120 -6.66 0.88 3.68
C ILE A 120 -6.30 1.34 5.08
N LYS A 121 -5.91 0.38 5.92
CA LYS A 121 -5.42 0.63 7.26
C LYS A 121 -4.49 -0.48 7.69
N GLY A 122 -3.40 -0.13 8.39
CA GLY A 122 -2.54 -1.13 9.00
C GLY A 122 -1.14 -0.63 9.27
N THR A 123 -0.36 -1.52 9.87
CA THR A 123 1.05 -1.29 10.18
C THR A 123 1.89 -2.38 9.56
N VAL A 124 2.98 -1.98 8.92
CA VAL A 124 3.99 -2.85 8.34
C VAL A 124 5.34 -2.48 8.94
N LYS A 125 6.13 -3.47 9.35
CA LYS A 125 7.46 -3.28 9.94
C LYS A 125 8.41 -4.35 9.45
N GLY A 126 9.67 -3.99 9.31
CA GLY A 126 10.69 -4.97 8.96
C GLY A 126 11.73 -4.44 8.00
N ASN A 127 12.15 -5.30 7.09
CA ASN A 127 13.05 -5.02 5.99
C ASN A 127 12.77 -6.00 4.84
N MET A 128 13.58 -5.98 3.78
CA MET A 128 13.40 -6.87 2.63
C MET A 128 13.63 -8.35 2.93
N ASN A 129 14.38 -8.66 4.02
CA ASN A 129 14.61 -10.05 4.44
C ASN A 129 13.48 -10.57 5.35
N TYR A 130 12.85 -9.68 6.11
CA TYR A 130 11.74 -10.05 6.99
C TYR A 130 10.79 -8.88 7.18
N LEU A 131 9.56 -9.07 6.81
CA LEU A 131 8.47 -8.11 6.90
C LEU A 131 7.35 -8.69 7.76
N SER A 132 6.89 -7.93 8.73
CA SER A 132 5.71 -8.26 9.54
C SER A 132 4.64 -7.20 9.36
N PHE A 133 3.40 -7.64 9.38
CA PHE A 133 2.24 -6.75 9.33
C PHE A 133 1.16 -7.21 10.30
N ASN A 134 0.53 -6.24 10.91
CA ASN A 134 -0.52 -6.51 11.89
C ASN A 134 -1.73 -5.64 11.57
N GLY A 135 -2.89 -6.29 11.51
CA GLY A 135 -4.16 -5.63 11.30
C GLY A 135 -4.25 -4.87 9.97
N LEU A 136 -3.57 -5.36 8.93
CA LEU A 136 -3.79 -4.83 7.58
C LEU A 136 -5.26 -5.02 7.21
N GLN A 137 -5.91 -3.94 6.84
CA GLN A 137 -7.28 -3.93 6.37
C GLN A 137 -7.33 -3.29 5.00
N ALA A 138 -8.03 -3.93 4.09
CA ALA A 138 -8.35 -3.40 2.78
C ALA A 138 -9.85 -3.61 2.53
N ASN A 139 -10.57 -2.53 2.30
CA ASN A 139 -11.99 -2.57 2.02
C ASN A 139 -12.27 -1.79 0.73
N LEU A 140 -12.72 -2.49 -0.28
CA LEU A 140 -13.23 -1.91 -1.50
C LEU A 140 -14.75 -2.12 -1.49
N PRO A 141 -15.55 -1.06 -1.25
CA PRO A 141 -17.01 -1.17 -1.17
C PRO A 141 -17.60 -1.91 -2.36
N THR A 142 -18.56 -2.77 -2.12
CA THR A 142 -19.22 -3.64 -3.11
C THR A 142 -18.34 -4.76 -3.70
N ALA A 143 -17.04 -4.78 -3.42
CA ALA A 143 -16.10 -5.76 -3.97
C ALA A 143 -15.59 -6.75 -2.90
N PHE A 144 -14.89 -6.24 -1.90
CA PHE A 144 -14.34 -7.07 -0.83
C PHE A 144 -14.02 -6.29 0.46
N ASN A 145 -13.93 -7.02 1.55
CA ASN A 145 -13.31 -6.58 2.79
C ASN A 145 -12.32 -7.66 3.23
N VAL A 146 -11.07 -7.27 3.47
CA VAL A 146 -10.01 -8.20 3.88
C VAL A 146 -9.29 -7.65 5.10
N LYS A 147 -9.06 -8.50 6.08
CA LYS A 147 -8.17 -8.26 7.23
C LYS A 147 -7.09 -9.33 7.23
N ALA A 148 -5.84 -8.90 7.37
CA ALA A 148 -4.71 -9.82 7.37
C ALA A 148 -3.67 -9.43 8.43
N SER A 149 -3.00 -10.44 8.99
CA SER A 149 -1.84 -10.28 9.87
C SER A 149 -0.88 -11.42 9.61
N GLY A 150 0.41 -11.14 9.72
CA GLY A 150 1.39 -12.18 9.45
C GLY A 150 2.79 -11.66 9.20
N SER A 151 3.58 -12.51 8.58
CA SER A 151 4.95 -12.19 8.20
C SER A 151 5.31 -12.80 6.87
N LEU A 152 6.23 -12.12 6.18
CA LEU A 152 6.86 -12.56 4.95
C LEU A 152 8.37 -12.49 5.15
N ALA A 153 9.11 -13.45 4.63
CA ALA A 153 10.57 -13.41 4.61
C ALA A 153 11.09 -13.75 3.23
N ASN A 154 12.27 -13.22 2.92
CA ASN A 154 12.97 -13.42 1.66
C ASN A 154 12.19 -12.91 0.43
N LEU A 155 11.57 -11.73 0.56
CA LEU A 155 10.71 -11.14 -0.49
C LEU A 155 11.41 -10.99 -1.85
N LEU A 156 12.73 -10.82 -1.87
CA LEU A 156 13.53 -10.69 -3.09
C LEU A 156 13.93 -12.03 -3.71
N LYS A 157 13.72 -13.15 -2.98
CA LYS A 157 14.08 -14.50 -3.42
C LYS A 157 12.84 -15.38 -3.41
N MET A 158 12.07 -15.34 -4.48
CA MET A 158 10.79 -16.05 -4.57
C MET A 158 10.92 -17.56 -4.33
N ASP A 159 12.04 -18.16 -4.70
CA ASP A 159 12.31 -19.59 -4.47
C ASP A 159 12.51 -19.94 -2.99
N ASP A 160 12.90 -18.95 -2.17
CA ASP A 160 13.07 -19.05 -0.73
C ASP A 160 12.01 -18.28 0.07
N LEU A 161 10.95 -17.84 -0.58
CA LEU A 161 9.89 -17.06 0.06
C LEU A 161 9.28 -17.84 1.22
N ARG A 162 9.26 -17.23 2.39
CA ARG A 162 8.54 -17.76 3.55
C ARG A 162 7.41 -16.83 3.91
N ALA A 163 6.25 -17.39 4.12
CA ALA A 163 5.06 -16.66 4.49
C ALA A 163 4.28 -17.38 5.60
N ASN A 164 3.74 -16.61 6.51
CA ASN A 164 2.77 -17.09 7.48
C ASN A 164 1.72 -15.99 7.66
N VAL A 165 0.61 -16.11 6.97
CA VAL A 165 -0.42 -15.09 6.87
C VAL A 165 -1.75 -15.64 7.32
N LYS A 166 -2.32 -15.04 8.35
CA LYS A 166 -3.72 -15.24 8.76
C LYS A 166 -4.56 -14.16 8.13
N PHE A 167 -5.71 -14.53 7.57
CA PHE A 167 -6.60 -13.57 6.97
C PHE A 167 -8.07 -13.92 7.21
N ASN A 168 -8.89 -12.89 7.14
CA ASN A 168 -10.35 -12.99 7.07
C ASN A 168 -10.79 -12.08 5.92
N ALA A 169 -11.45 -12.65 4.95
CA ALA A 169 -11.93 -11.96 3.76
C ALA A 169 -13.41 -12.17 3.58
N HIS A 170 -14.11 -11.13 3.19
CA HIS A 170 -15.49 -11.21 2.72
C HIS A 170 -15.54 -10.61 1.32
N THR A 171 -16.01 -11.40 0.36
CA THR A 171 -16.11 -10.98 -1.03
C THR A 171 -17.56 -10.74 -1.39
N TYR A 172 -17.83 -9.67 -2.14
CA TYR A 172 -19.15 -9.35 -2.69
C TYR A 172 -19.14 -9.51 -4.21
N ASN A 173 -18.37 -8.68 -4.89
CA ASN A 173 -18.20 -8.75 -6.34
C ASN A 173 -16.71 -8.60 -6.68
N ILE A 174 -16.09 -9.70 -7.01
CA ILE A 174 -14.67 -9.76 -7.40
C ILE A 174 -14.46 -9.92 -8.91
N GLY A 175 -15.46 -9.50 -9.71
CA GLY A 175 -15.40 -9.59 -11.18
C GLY A 175 -14.15 -8.98 -11.78
N PHE A 176 -13.63 -7.88 -11.20
CA PHE A 176 -12.38 -7.26 -11.64
C PHE A 176 -11.13 -8.13 -11.39
N VAL A 177 -11.16 -9.02 -10.39
CA VAL A 177 -10.09 -9.99 -10.12
C VAL A 177 -10.25 -11.19 -11.06
N THR A 178 -11.46 -11.71 -11.19
CA THR A 178 -11.72 -12.86 -12.05
C THR A 178 -11.56 -12.55 -13.55
N ALA A 179 -11.65 -11.27 -13.93
CA ALA A 179 -11.32 -10.81 -15.29
C ALA A 179 -9.86 -11.12 -15.72
N MET A 180 -8.98 -11.41 -14.76
CA MET A 180 -7.60 -11.83 -15.04
C MET A 180 -7.46 -13.30 -15.34
N LEU A 181 -8.41 -14.12 -14.91
CA LEU A 181 -8.37 -15.57 -15.11
C LEU A 181 -8.64 -15.92 -16.57
N ASP A 182 -8.13 -17.08 -16.99
CA ASP A 182 -8.41 -17.62 -18.31
C ASP A 182 -9.92 -17.80 -18.51
N PRO A 183 -10.50 -17.32 -19.60
CA PRO A 183 -11.91 -17.53 -19.91
C PRO A 183 -12.33 -19.02 -19.92
N ALA A 184 -11.42 -19.94 -20.22
CA ALA A 184 -11.68 -21.38 -20.14
C ALA A 184 -11.89 -21.82 -18.68
N LEU A 185 -11.06 -21.36 -17.74
CA LEU A 185 -11.23 -21.65 -16.32
C LEU A 185 -12.54 -21.05 -15.76
N MET A 186 -12.96 -19.88 -16.25
CA MET A 186 -14.19 -19.23 -15.80
C MET A 186 -15.48 -19.93 -16.28
N ARG A 187 -15.39 -20.80 -17.27
CA ARG A 187 -16.52 -21.66 -17.68
C ARG A 187 -16.76 -22.81 -16.69
N GLU A 188 -15.71 -23.27 -16.04
CA GLU A 188 -15.74 -24.39 -15.10
C GLU A 188 -15.87 -23.95 -13.64
N VAL A 189 -15.33 -22.77 -13.30
CA VAL A 189 -15.32 -22.24 -11.93
C VAL A 189 -16.27 -21.06 -11.80
N ARG A 190 -17.38 -21.29 -11.11
CA ARG A 190 -18.25 -20.17 -10.67
C ARG A 190 -17.76 -19.68 -9.33
N VAL A 191 -17.29 -18.43 -9.30
CA VAL A 191 -16.93 -17.76 -8.05
C VAL A 191 -18.20 -17.21 -7.42
N PRO A 192 -18.61 -17.71 -6.24
CA PRO A 192 -19.81 -17.21 -5.58
C PRO A 192 -19.65 -15.74 -5.18
N SER A 193 -20.68 -14.95 -5.31
CA SER A 193 -20.77 -13.63 -4.67
C SER A 193 -21.16 -13.80 -3.20
N GLY A 194 -20.62 -12.95 -2.33
CA GLY A 194 -21.00 -12.93 -0.91
C GLY A 194 -20.37 -14.05 -0.07
N MET A 195 -19.14 -14.44 -0.40
CA MET A 195 -18.41 -15.49 0.30
C MET A 195 -17.53 -14.94 1.42
N GLY A 196 -17.66 -15.50 2.63
CA GLY A 196 -16.73 -15.28 3.73
C GLY A 196 -15.65 -16.35 3.73
N ILE A 197 -14.38 -15.98 3.74
CA ILE A 197 -13.25 -16.90 3.78
C ILE A 197 -12.33 -16.48 4.92
N GLN A 198 -12.02 -17.39 5.79
CA GLN A 198 -10.98 -17.19 6.78
C GLN A 198 -9.93 -18.29 6.68
N GLY A 199 -8.69 -17.94 6.95
CA GLY A 199 -7.67 -18.96 6.82
C GLY A 199 -6.28 -18.54 7.26
N ASN A 200 -5.39 -19.52 7.14
CA ASN A 200 -3.97 -19.34 7.29
C ASN A 200 -3.27 -19.91 6.06
N VAL A 201 -2.44 -19.09 5.45
CA VAL A 201 -1.57 -19.50 4.34
C VAL A 201 -0.14 -19.51 4.84
N LYS A 202 0.56 -20.60 4.60
CA LYS A 202 2.00 -20.75 4.86
C LYS A 202 2.69 -21.07 3.54
N ALA A 203 3.83 -20.44 3.31
CA ALA A 203 4.77 -20.77 2.25
C ALA A 203 6.16 -21.01 2.85
N ASP A 204 6.89 -21.97 2.30
CA ASP A 204 8.29 -22.26 2.62
C ASP A 204 8.96 -22.71 1.31
N GLY A 205 9.56 -21.74 0.61
CA GLY A 205 10.04 -21.90 -0.75
C GLY A 205 8.91 -22.34 -1.68
N ASN A 206 9.12 -23.47 -2.36
CA ASN A 206 8.15 -24.04 -3.31
C ASN A 206 7.03 -24.86 -2.63
N LYS A 207 6.97 -24.89 -1.29
CA LYS A 207 5.93 -25.61 -0.55
C LYS A 207 4.87 -24.64 -0.04
N TYR A 208 3.63 -24.93 -0.33
CA TYR A 208 2.49 -24.11 0.06
C TYR A 208 1.50 -24.95 0.87
N ALA A 209 1.01 -24.40 1.96
CA ALA A 209 -0.05 -24.99 2.77
C ALA A 209 -1.11 -23.92 3.06
N ALA A 210 -2.37 -24.25 2.85
CA ALA A 210 -3.49 -23.41 3.19
C ALA A 210 -4.51 -24.18 4.03
N LYS A 211 -4.94 -23.57 5.12
CA LYS A 211 -6.10 -24.02 5.90
C LYS A 211 -7.17 -22.95 5.72
N LEU A 212 -8.27 -23.30 5.08
CA LEU A 212 -9.35 -22.39 4.74
C LEU A 212 -10.66 -22.89 5.34
N ALA A 213 -11.45 -21.94 5.84
CA ALA A 213 -12.86 -22.14 6.19
C ALA A 213 -13.68 -21.11 5.39
N VAL A 214 -14.79 -21.57 4.83
CA VAL A 214 -15.73 -20.79 4.01
C VAL A 214 -17.06 -20.70 4.72
#